data_2554db3bd45de6c32a7efdddce1a5e14
#
_entry.id   2554db3bd45de6c32a7efdddce1a5e14
#
_cell.length_a   1.000
_cell.length_b   1.000
_cell.length_c   1.000
_cell.angle_alpha   90.00
_cell.angle_beta   90.00
_cell.angle_gamma   90.00
#
_symmetry.space_group_name_H-M   'P 1'
#
loop_
_entity.id
_entity.type
_entity.pdbx_description
1 polymer ?
#
loop_
_entity_poly.entity_id
_entity_poly.type
_entity_poly.pdbx_seq_one_letter_code
_entity_poly.pdbx_strand_id
1 'polypeptide(L)'
;YWGVWHGSEPFTAYRSHHYRFLSEFGFQSFPALQTVKRFTEDGDRNIFSRVMEMHQRNTAANGKILNYISQTYLYPKNFDELLYCSQLLQADAIRYGVEHFRRFRGTCMGAVVWQLNDIWPVASWASVDYYGNWKALQYAEKKMFAPVLLSCEEHGEIDQKPFVNTLPHPIDVSADLHVANETGEPIVGTVKWSLCRPDSSVVKEGAFEVNAPAYGGQWMPHLDFNGQDPLEVHLTYELVVDGNVVSSGSTLFCAPKHYHFADPKLSVSVDGDTVTVTAENFAKSVSVETENGVLRLDDNFVDMEAGTKTFRILPTADFTAKGTGVSGAYRVRSVYETAER
;
A
#
# COMPACT_ATOMS: atom_id res chain seq x y z
N TYR A 1 11.99 2.27 -16.26
CA TYR A 1 12.44 0.99 -15.71
C TYR A 1 11.27 0.04 -15.54
N TRP A 2 11.36 -1.12 -16.15
CA TRP A 2 10.29 -2.12 -16.17
C TRP A 2 10.70 -3.48 -15.58
N GLY A 3 11.84 -3.53 -14.88
CA GLY A 3 12.37 -4.77 -14.28
C GLY A 3 11.40 -5.42 -13.30
N VAL A 4 10.78 -4.64 -12.43
CA VAL A 4 9.82 -5.18 -11.46
C VAL A 4 8.57 -5.73 -12.15
N TRP A 5 7.94 -5.00 -13.08
CA TRP A 5 6.73 -5.53 -13.75
C TRP A 5 7.08 -6.48 -14.89
N HIS A 6 7.79 -6.04 -15.93
CA HIS A 6 8.07 -6.89 -17.10
C HIS A 6 9.14 -7.94 -16.82
N GLY A 7 10.19 -7.59 -16.04
CA GLY A 7 11.27 -8.50 -15.68
C GLY A 7 10.94 -9.47 -14.55
N SER A 8 9.80 -9.30 -13.87
CA SER A 8 9.40 -10.11 -12.69
C SER A 8 10.42 -10.05 -11.53
N GLU A 9 11.14 -8.93 -11.42
CA GLU A 9 12.05 -8.67 -10.31
C GLU A 9 11.27 -8.36 -9.01
N PRO A 10 11.84 -8.63 -7.83
CA PRO A 10 11.22 -8.28 -6.56
C PRO A 10 11.09 -6.76 -6.38
N PHE A 11 10.22 -6.31 -5.47
CA PHE A 11 10.03 -4.87 -5.22
C PHE A 11 11.31 -4.19 -4.72
N THR A 12 12.13 -4.89 -3.93
CA THR A 12 13.41 -4.39 -3.45
C THR A 12 14.42 -4.10 -4.56
N ALA A 13 14.20 -4.62 -5.78
CA ALA A 13 15.07 -4.32 -6.93
C ALA A 13 15.11 -2.82 -7.26
N TYR A 14 14.06 -2.04 -6.94
CA TYR A 14 14.12 -0.58 -7.08
C TYR A 14 15.28 0.03 -6.30
N ARG A 15 15.64 -0.53 -5.14
CA ARG A 15 16.71 0.00 -4.26
C ARG A 15 18.12 -0.16 -4.83
N SER A 16 18.30 -1.01 -5.84
CA SER A 16 19.57 -1.16 -6.55
C SER A 16 19.82 -0.09 -7.62
N HIS A 17 18.83 0.76 -7.89
CA HIS A 17 18.87 1.74 -8.97
C HIS A 17 18.89 3.19 -8.43
N HIS A 18 19.75 4.03 -9.02
CA HIS A 18 19.92 5.44 -8.66
C HIS A 18 19.84 6.31 -9.92
N TYR A 19 18.63 6.38 -10.49
CA TYR A 19 18.38 7.18 -11.69
C TYR A 19 18.33 8.68 -11.39
N ARG A 20 18.70 9.51 -12.37
CA ARG A 20 18.50 10.96 -12.29
C ARG A 20 17.03 11.34 -12.45
N PHE A 21 16.31 10.58 -13.25
CA PHE A 21 14.89 10.75 -13.51
C PHE A 21 14.32 9.41 -13.98
N LEU A 22 13.27 8.92 -13.34
CA LEU A 22 12.56 7.73 -13.74
C LEU A 22 11.36 8.14 -14.60
N SER A 23 11.54 8.12 -15.93
CA SER A 23 10.55 8.62 -16.89
C SER A 23 9.32 7.75 -17.02
N GLU A 24 9.42 6.46 -16.64
CA GLU A 24 8.30 5.54 -16.68
C GLU A 24 8.58 4.27 -15.86
N PHE A 25 7.64 3.88 -15.04
CA PHE A 25 7.56 2.58 -14.37
C PHE A 25 6.12 2.31 -13.93
N GLY A 26 5.76 1.07 -13.66
CA GLY A 26 4.39 0.74 -13.28
C GLY A 26 4.25 -0.70 -12.80
N PHE A 27 3.08 -0.99 -12.25
CA PHE A 27 2.66 -2.32 -11.81
C PHE A 27 1.16 -2.47 -12.05
N GLN A 28 0.68 -3.67 -12.39
CA GLN A 28 -0.75 -3.86 -12.67
C GLN A 28 -1.52 -4.38 -11.46
N SER A 29 -2.81 -4.03 -11.43
CA SER A 29 -3.80 -4.69 -10.58
C SER A 29 -5.14 -4.81 -11.27
N PHE A 30 -5.99 -5.66 -10.73
CA PHE A 30 -7.42 -5.67 -11.08
C PHE A 30 -8.13 -4.47 -10.45
N PRO A 31 -9.18 -3.92 -11.08
CA PRO A 31 -10.06 -2.95 -10.43
C PRO A 31 -10.92 -3.63 -9.34
N ALA A 32 -11.65 -2.83 -8.57
CA ALA A 32 -12.55 -3.33 -7.54
C ALA A 32 -13.64 -4.26 -8.12
N LEU A 33 -14.17 -5.17 -7.28
CA LEU A 33 -15.21 -6.13 -7.69
C LEU A 33 -16.41 -5.43 -8.32
N GLN A 34 -16.83 -4.27 -7.79
CA GLN A 34 -17.96 -3.48 -8.31
C GLN A 34 -17.69 -3.02 -9.76
N THR A 35 -16.45 -2.69 -10.08
CA THR A 35 -16.03 -2.38 -11.46
C THR A 35 -16.02 -3.63 -12.34
N VAL A 36 -15.47 -4.74 -11.83
CA VAL A 36 -15.44 -6.03 -12.56
C VAL A 36 -16.84 -6.52 -12.89
N LYS A 37 -17.80 -6.39 -11.98
CA LYS A 37 -19.22 -6.74 -12.19
C LYS A 37 -19.86 -6.00 -13.37
N ARG A 38 -19.33 -4.86 -13.80
CA ARG A 38 -19.88 -4.08 -14.93
C ARG A 38 -19.55 -4.65 -16.30
N PHE A 39 -18.60 -5.58 -16.39
CA PHE A 39 -18.18 -6.21 -17.65
C PHE A 39 -18.13 -7.75 -17.58
N THR A 40 -18.54 -8.35 -16.45
CA THR A 40 -18.56 -9.80 -16.25
C THR A 40 -19.90 -10.28 -15.70
N GLU A 41 -20.30 -11.49 -16.12
CA GLU A 41 -21.31 -12.29 -15.44
C GLU A 41 -20.66 -13.13 -14.32
N ASP A 42 -21.48 -13.76 -13.45
CA ASP A 42 -20.96 -14.54 -12.31
C ASP A 42 -20.01 -15.66 -12.74
N GLY A 43 -20.30 -16.33 -13.85
CA GLY A 43 -19.47 -17.39 -14.41
C GLY A 43 -18.13 -16.92 -14.97
N ASP A 44 -17.97 -15.63 -15.24
CA ASP A 44 -16.72 -15.04 -15.75
C ASP A 44 -15.73 -14.66 -14.65
N ARG A 45 -16.15 -14.66 -13.37
CA ARG A 45 -15.35 -14.17 -12.25
C ARG A 45 -14.29 -15.17 -11.81
N ASN A 46 -13.40 -15.45 -12.76
CA ASN A 46 -12.16 -16.17 -12.61
C ASN A 46 -11.11 -15.43 -13.44
N ILE A 47 -9.95 -15.11 -12.86
CA ILE A 47 -8.92 -14.29 -13.54
C ILE A 47 -8.42 -14.91 -14.84
N PHE A 48 -8.64 -16.21 -15.06
CA PHE A 48 -8.28 -16.95 -16.27
C PHE A 48 -9.48 -17.23 -17.17
N SER A 49 -10.66 -16.68 -16.88
CA SER A 49 -11.79 -16.74 -17.80
C SER A 49 -11.49 -15.92 -19.06
N ARG A 50 -12.11 -16.33 -20.16
CA ARG A 50 -11.94 -15.62 -21.45
C ARG A 50 -12.28 -14.14 -21.34
N VAL A 51 -13.33 -13.78 -20.58
CA VAL A 51 -13.75 -12.37 -20.40
C VAL A 51 -12.68 -11.61 -19.63
N MET A 52 -12.18 -12.15 -18.50
CA MET A 52 -11.14 -11.50 -17.71
C MET A 52 -9.82 -11.36 -18.48
N GLU A 53 -9.44 -12.35 -19.28
CA GLU A 53 -8.25 -12.26 -20.13
C GLU A 53 -8.41 -11.26 -21.28
N MET A 54 -9.62 -11.12 -21.85
CA MET A 54 -9.92 -10.08 -22.85
C MET A 54 -9.92 -8.67 -22.23
N HIS A 55 -10.24 -8.53 -20.93
CA HIS A 55 -10.15 -7.29 -20.18
C HIS A 55 -8.81 -7.14 -19.46
N GLN A 56 -7.70 -7.39 -20.19
CA GLN A 56 -6.32 -7.27 -19.71
C GLN A 56 -5.48 -6.51 -20.74
N ARG A 57 -4.66 -5.56 -20.27
CA ARG A 57 -3.79 -4.73 -21.16
C ARG A 57 -2.46 -5.36 -21.50
N ASN A 58 -2.11 -6.49 -20.89
CA ASN A 58 -0.82 -7.14 -21.12
C ASN A 58 -1.00 -8.66 -21.17
N THR A 59 -0.40 -9.32 -22.17
CA THR A 59 -0.42 -10.78 -22.30
C THR A 59 0.14 -11.46 -21.05
N ALA A 60 -0.52 -12.56 -20.63
CA ALA A 60 -0.13 -13.38 -19.44
C ALA A 60 -0.08 -12.61 -18.10
N ALA A 61 -0.56 -11.37 -18.05
CA ALA A 61 -0.42 -10.54 -16.86
C ALA A 61 -1.30 -11.00 -15.68
N ASN A 62 -2.45 -11.64 -15.93
CA ASN A 62 -3.26 -12.20 -14.85
C ASN A 62 -2.48 -13.27 -14.06
N GLY A 63 -1.73 -14.13 -14.76
CA GLY A 63 -0.83 -15.09 -14.12
C GLY A 63 0.34 -14.42 -13.40
N LYS A 64 0.89 -13.32 -13.93
CA LYS A 64 1.95 -12.55 -13.29
C LYS A 64 1.49 -11.91 -11.99
N ILE A 65 0.30 -11.31 -11.96
CA ILE A 65 -0.30 -10.78 -10.72
C ILE A 65 -0.42 -11.89 -9.68
N LEU A 66 -0.95 -13.07 -10.08
CA LEU A 66 -1.08 -14.20 -9.17
C LEU A 66 0.29 -14.69 -8.65
N ASN A 67 1.33 -14.67 -9.48
CA ASN A 67 2.69 -15.00 -9.05
C ASN A 67 3.18 -14.05 -7.94
N TYR A 68 2.99 -12.75 -8.07
CA TYR A 68 3.35 -11.78 -7.02
C TYR A 68 2.47 -11.93 -5.76
N ILE A 69 1.16 -12.24 -5.92
CA ILE A 69 0.30 -12.56 -4.76
C ILE A 69 0.90 -13.73 -3.98
N SER A 70 1.33 -14.80 -4.65
CA SER A 70 1.90 -16.00 -4.00
C SER A 70 3.20 -15.71 -3.24
N GLN A 71 3.93 -14.67 -3.63
CA GLN A 71 5.15 -14.25 -2.94
C GLN A 71 4.88 -13.41 -1.70
N THR A 72 3.76 -12.68 -1.67
CA THR A 72 3.51 -11.62 -0.69
C THR A 72 2.41 -11.98 0.31
N TYR A 73 1.32 -12.61 -0.14
CA TYR A 73 0.13 -12.91 0.65
C TYR A 73 -0.15 -14.41 0.74
N LEU A 74 -0.91 -14.82 1.74
CA LEU A 74 -1.55 -16.14 1.75
C LEU A 74 -2.53 -16.23 0.57
N TYR A 75 -2.89 -17.46 0.17
CA TYR A 75 -3.83 -17.67 -0.94
C TYR A 75 -5.18 -17.00 -0.63
N PRO A 76 -5.64 -16.07 -1.44
CA PRO A 76 -6.90 -15.37 -1.19
C PRO A 76 -8.09 -16.34 -1.22
N LYS A 77 -8.97 -16.27 -0.21
CA LYS A 77 -10.08 -17.22 -0.02
C LYS A 77 -11.16 -17.16 -1.10
N ASN A 78 -11.25 -16.08 -1.86
CA ASN A 78 -12.21 -15.91 -2.93
C ASN A 78 -11.72 -14.88 -3.97
N PHE A 79 -12.51 -14.72 -5.04
CA PHE A 79 -12.18 -13.81 -6.14
C PHE A 79 -12.07 -12.35 -5.70
N ASP A 80 -12.96 -11.87 -4.83
CA ASP A 80 -12.93 -10.48 -4.34
C ASP A 80 -11.67 -10.17 -3.52
N GLU A 81 -11.26 -11.10 -2.64
CA GLU A 81 -10.01 -10.94 -1.89
C GLU A 81 -8.77 -11.01 -2.79
N LEU A 82 -8.83 -11.77 -3.89
CA LEU A 82 -7.76 -11.77 -4.89
C LEU A 82 -7.64 -10.40 -5.58
N LEU A 83 -8.76 -9.77 -5.95
CA LEU A 83 -8.75 -8.42 -6.54
C LEU A 83 -8.16 -7.40 -5.56
N TYR A 84 -8.58 -7.46 -4.28
CA TYR A 84 -8.04 -6.60 -3.22
C TYR A 84 -6.54 -6.79 -3.04
N CYS A 85 -6.04 -8.03 -2.87
CA CYS A 85 -4.61 -8.31 -2.76
C CYS A 85 -3.84 -7.77 -3.97
N SER A 86 -4.40 -7.85 -5.18
CA SER A 86 -3.73 -7.31 -6.37
C SER A 86 -3.56 -5.79 -6.30
N GLN A 87 -4.53 -5.07 -5.75
CA GLN A 87 -4.44 -3.62 -5.58
C GLN A 87 -3.40 -3.23 -4.52
N LEU A 88 -3.29 -4.01 -3.44
CA LEU A 88 -2.25 -3.79 -2.43
C LEU A 88 -0.86 -3.99 -3.03
N LEU A 89 -0.66 -5.06 -3.82
CA LEU A 89 0.61 -5.29 -4.54
C LEU A 89 0.98 -4.12 -5.44
N GLN A 90 0.03 -3.60 -6.22
CA GLN A 90 0.27 -2.44 -7.08
C GLN A 90 0.70 -1.22 -6.26
N ALA A 91 -0.02 -0.93 -5.18
CA ALA A 91 0.27 0.21 -4.32
C ALA A 91 1.66 0.07 -3.67
N ASP A 92 1.99 -1.09 -3.13
CA ASP A 92 3.28 -1.36 -2.50
C ASP A 92 4.44 -1.30 -3.50
N ALA A 93 4.30 -1.92 -4.68
CA ALA A 93 5.34 -1.89 -5.71
C ALA A 93 5.70 -0.46 -6.13
N ILE A 94 4.71 0.38 -6.36
CA ILE A 94 4.95 1.77 -6.79
C ILE A 94 5.46 2.61 -5.63
N ARG A 95 4.92 2.43 -4.42
CA ARG A 95 5.38 3.10 -3.20
C ARG A 95 6.86 2.81 -2.93
N TYR A 96 7.28 1.55 -3.04
CA TYR A 96 8.68 1.14 -2.89
C TYR A 96 9.62 1.93 -3.81
N GLY A 97 9.25 2.07 -5.08
CA GLY A 97 10.02 2.84 -6.05
C GLY A 97 10.04 4.33 -5.73
N VAL A 98 8.86 4.95 -5.56
CA VAL A 98 8.77 6.40 -5.31
C VAL A 98 9.49 6.81 -4.03
N GLU A 99 9.26 6.09 -2.92
CA GLU A 99 9.92 6.39 -1.65
C GLU A 99 11.44 6.27 -1.75
N HIS A 100 11.95 5.21 -2.42
CA HIS A 100 13.38 5.06 -2.67
C HIS A 100 13.93 6.26 -3.46
N PHE A 101 13.32 6.62 -4.59
CA PHE A 101 13.80 7.73 -5.41
C PHE A 101 13.71 9.08 -4.69
N ARG A 102 12.71 9.29 -3.83
CA ARG A 102 12.59 10.51 -3.03
C ARG A 102 13.63 10.59 -1.91
N ARG A 103 14.06 9.46 -1.34
CA ARG A 103 15.20 9.43 -0.39
C ARG A 103 16.52 9.88 -1.03
N PHE A 104 16.65 9.71 -2.34
CA PHE A 104 17.81 10.13 -3.13
C PHE A 104 17.59 11.45 -3.89
N ARG A 105 16.76 12.35 -3.33
CA ARG A 105 16.60 13.69 -3.87
C ARG A 105 17.98 14.39 -4.03
N GLY A 106 18.17 15.09 -5.16
CA GLY A 106 19.47 15.66 -5.56
C GLY A 106 20.19 14.76 -6.58
N THR A 107 20.05 13.44 -6.48
CA THR A 107 20.38 12.50 -7.57
C THR A 107 19.15 12.26 -8.43
N CYS A 108 18.06 11.74 -7.87
CA CYS A 108 16.80 11.57 -8.58
C CYS A 108 15.89 12.79 -8.39
N MET A 109 15.47 13.39 -9.49
CA MET A 109 14.67 14.62 -9.50
C MET A 109 13.24 14.40 -10.02
N GLY A 110 12.84 13.15 -10.25
CA GLY A 110 11.46 12.84 -10.62
C GLY A 110 11.24 11.37 -10.94
N ALA A 111 9.99 10.94 -10.69
CA ALA A 111 9.50 9.61 -11.03
C ALA A 111 8.09 9.73 -11.62
N VAL A 112 7.86 9.15 -12.80
CA VAL A 112 6.58 9.20 -13.50
C VAL A 112 5.97 7.81 -13.54
N VAL A 113 4.76 7.68 -12.97
CA VAL A 113 4.05 6.42 -12.90
C VAL A 113 3.26 6.18 -14.19
N TRP A 114 3.43 5.03 -14.81
CA TRP A 114 2.52 4.50 -15.78
C TRP A 114 1.52 3.59 -15.09
N GLN A 115 0.21 3.94 -15.01
CA GLN A 115 -0.45 5.10 -15.60
C GLN A 115 -1.55 5.65 -14.67
N LEU A 116 -2.05 6.86 -14.93
CA LEU A 116 -3.08 7.46 -14.09
C LEU A 116 -4.45 6.76 -14.26
N ASN A 117 -4.94 6.58 -15.51
CA ASN A 117 -6.30 6.11 -15.75
C ASN A 117 -6.43 5.22 -16.98
N ASP A 118 -7.58 4.55 -17.08
CA ASP A 118 -7.93 3.67 -18.18
C ASP A 118 -8.85 4.33 -19.21
N ILE A 119 -8.84 3.81 -20.44
CA ILE A 119 -9.71 4.20 -21.56
C ILE A 119 -10.84 3.19 -21.80
N TRP A 120 -10.87 2.09 -21.08
CA TRP A 120 -11.89 1.05 -21.09
C TRP A 120 -11.82 0.22 -19.82
N PRO A 121 -12.88 -0.52 -19.44
CA PRO A 121 -12.85 -1.34 -18.20
C PRO A 121 -11.86 -2.49 -18.34
N VAL A 122 -10.82 -2.53 -17.48
CA VAL A 122 -9.69 -3.43 -17.70
C VAL A 122 -8.85 -3.61 -16.44
N ALA A 123 -8.12 -4.72 -16.35
CA ALA A 123 -6.97 -4.84 -15.44
C ALA A 123 -5.76 -4.14 -16.07
N SER A 124 -5.12 -3.23 -15.33
CA SER A 124 -4.07 -2.38 -15.88
C SER A 124 -3.16 -1.77 -14.81
N TRP A 125 -2.24 -0.93 -15.24
CA TRP A 125 -1.36 -0.12 -14.40
C TRP A 125 -2.04 1.12 -13.78
N ALA A 126 -3.28 1.42 -14.19
CA ALA A 126 -3.97 2.63 -13.75
C ALA A 126 -4.19 2.66 -12.24
N SER A 127 -4.06 3.86 -11.63
CA SER A 127 -4.45 4.14 -10.24
C SER A 127 -5.93 4.50 -10.12
N VAL A 128 -6.51 5.04 -11.19
CA VAL A 128 -7.95 5.35 -11.33
C VAL A 128 -8.52 4.48 -12.44
N ASP A 129 -9.56 3.70 -12.14
CA ASP A 129 -10.17 2.82 -13.14
C ASP A 129 -10.99 3.59 -14.19
N TYR A 130 -11.47 2.88 -15.21
CA TYR A 130 -12.24 3.46 -16.31
C TYR A 130 -13.46 4.29 -15.87
N TYR A 131 -14.09 3.94 -14.75
CA TYR A 131 -15.27 4.63 -14.23
C TYR A 131 -14.94 5.78 -13.27
N GLY A 132 -13.65 6.09 -13.08
CA GLY A 132 -13.19 7.14 -12.18
C GLY A 132 -13.05 6.70 -10.72
N ASN A 133 -13.13 5.40 -10.45
CA ASN A 133 -12.96 4.86 -9.11
C ASN A 133 -11.48 4.77 -8.74
N TRP A 134 -11.15 5.15 -7.52
CA TRP A 134 -9.80 5.08 -7.00
C TRP A 134 -9.47 3.65 -6.57
N LYS A 135 -8.34 3.15 -7.04
CA LYS A 135 -7.72 1.92 -6.57
C LYS A 135 -6.80 2.23 -5.37
N ALA A 136 -6.31 1.18 -4.68
CA ALA A 136 -5.38 1.36 -3.56
C ALA A 136 -4.16 2.22 -3.94
N LEU A 137 -3.66 2.11 -5.17
CA LEU A 137 -2.55 2.93 -5.67
C LEU A 137 -2.85 4.42 -5.60
N GLN A 138 -4.07 4.88 -5.94
CA GLN A 138 -4.39 6.31 -5.91
C GLN A 138 -4.31 6.90 -4.49
N TYR A 139 -4.70 6.13 -3.47
CA TYR A 139 -4.55 6.52 -2.06
C TYR A 139 -3.07 6.53 -1.63
N ALA A 140 -2.29 5.56 -2.10
CA ALA A 140 -0.86 5.52 -1.86
C ALA A 140 -0.14 6.70 -2.55
N GLU A 141 -0.50 7.03 -3.81
CA GLU A 141 0.04 8.18 -4.56
C GLU A 141 -0.18 9.50 -3.84
N LYS A 142 -1.37 9.70 -3.26
CA LYS A 142 -1.66 10.89 -2.45
C LYS A 142 -0.64 11.09 -1.31
N LYS A 143 -0.16 9.98 -0.70
CA LYS A 143 0.81 10.00 0.41
C LYS A 143 2.24 10.10 -0.11
N MET A 144 2.65 9.20 -1.01
CA MET A 144 4.03 9.12 -1.46
C MET A 144 4.47 10.30 -2.34
N PHE A 145 3.53 11.04 -2.94
CA PHE A 145 3.79 12.30 -3.65
C PHE A 145 3.44 13.57 -2.85
N ALA A 146 3.10 13.43 -1.56
CA ALA A 146 2.90 14.61 -0.72
C ALA A 146 4.19 15.46 -0.65
N PRO A 147 4.10 16.81 -0.58
CA PRO A 147 5.27 17.68 -0.54
C PRO A 147 6.24 17.34 0.60
N VAL A 148 5.74 16.88 1.73
CA VAL A 148 6.54 16.38 2.85
C VAL A 148 6.22 14.91 3.06
N LEU A 149 7.25 14.06 3.04
CA LEU A 149 7.11 12.61 3.17
C LEU A 149 8.10 12.07 4.20
N LEU A 150 7.60 11.36 5.21
CA LEU A 150 8.37 10.45 6.04
C LEU A 150 8.29 9.06 5.42
N SER A 151 9.41 8.47 5.06
CA SER A 151 9.50 7.11 4.49
C SER A 151 10.44 6.24 5.28
N CYS A 152 10.29 4.93 5.14
CA CYS A 152 11.10 3.91 5.81
C CYS A 152 11.81 3.03 4.77
N GLU A 153 13.09 2.75 5.03
CA GLU A 153 13.84 1.70 4.37
C GLU A 153 14.10 0.61 5.40
N GLU A 154 13.30 -0.44 5.38
CA GLU A 154 13.49 -1.61 6.23
C GLU A 154 14.52 -2.55 5.61
N HIS A 155 15.23 -3.30 6.44
CA HIS A 155 16.28 -4.24 6.03
C HIS A 155 15.87 -5.71 6.26
N GLY A 156 14.57 -5.97 6.47
CA GLY A 156 13.99 -7.31 6.63
C GLY A 156 13.92 -8.12 5.34
N GLU A 157 13.24 -9.26 5.42
CA GLU A 157 12.96 -10.14 4.27
C GLU A 157 11.51 -10.02 3.81
N ILE A 158 11.21 -8.98 3.07
CA ILE A 158 9.88 -8.76 2.52
C ILE A 158 9.64 -9.47 1.18
N ASP A 159 10.71 -9.79 0.44
CA ASP A 159 10.67 -10.50 -0.83
C ASP A 159 10.94 -11.99 -0.66
N GLN A 160 10.28 -12.80 -1.48
CA GLN A 160 10.55 -14.23 -1.52
C GLN A 160 11.95 -14.50 -2.09
N LYS A 161 12.74 -15.32 -1.39
CA LYS A 161 14.05 -15.77 -1.90
C LYS A 161 13.89 -16.57 -3.20
N PRO A 162 14.76 -16.35 -4.19
CA PRO A 162 14.64 -17.03 -5.49
C PRO A 162 15.02 -18.52 -5.44
N PHE A 163 15.58 -19.01 -4.36
CA PHE A 163 16.08 -20.38 -4.24
C PHE A 163 15.33 -21.19 -3.18
N VAL A 164 14.81 -22.35 -3.57
CA VAL A 164 14.06 -23.26 -2.68
C VAL A 164 14.93 -23.90 -1.58
N ASN A 165 16.25 -23.92 -1.75
CA ASN A 165 17.20 -24.48 -0.79
C ASN A 165 17.86 -23.43 0.12
N THR A 166 17.20 -22.30 0.34
CA THR A 166 17.67 -21.33 1.31
C THR A 166 17.67 -21.91 2.71
N LEU A 167 18.81 -21.97 3.35
CA LEU A 167 18.90 -22.41 4.74
C LEU A 167 18.33 -21.33 5.66
N PRO A 168 17.76 -21.69 6.82
CA PRO A 168 17.40 -20.72 7.83
C PRO A 168 18.58 -19.82 8.18
N HIS A 169 18.36 -18.52 8.22
CA HIS A 169 19.35 -17.51 8.55
C HIS A 169 18.67 -16.41 9.36
N PRO A 170 19.41 -15.64 10.16
CA PRO A 170 18.86 -14.48 10.84
C PRO A 170 18.34 -13.45 9.84
N ILE A 171 17.13 -12.94 10.10
CA ILE A 171 16.58 -11.81 9.35
C ILE A 171 16.98 -10.53 10.08
N ASP A 172 17.45 -9.55 9.34
CA ASP A 172 17.76 -8.24 9.88
C ASP A 172 16.45 -7.53 10.28
N VAL A 173 16.38 -7.11 11.54
CA VAL A 173 15.22 -6.34 12.06
C VAL A 173 15.73 -4.94 12.35
N SER A 174 15.92 -4.16 11.30
CA SER A 174 16.39 -2.78 11.38
C SER A 174 15.76 -1.90 10.31
N ALA A 175 15.84 -0.59 10.48
CA ALA A 175 15.24 0.37 9.56
C ALA A 175 15.95 1.72 9.58
N ASP A 176 15.90 2.42 8.44
CA ASP A 176 16.31 3.81 8.29
C ASP A 176 15.09 4.67 7.89
N LEU A 177 14.81 5.69 8.68
CA LEU A 177 13.75 6.66 8.41
C LEU A 177 14.31 7.89 7.70
N HIS A 178 13.55 8.41 6.74
CA HIS A 178 13.96 9.59 5.98
C HIS A 178 12.79 10.57 5.80
N VAL A 179 13.02 11.84 6.09
CA VAL A 179 12.12 12.94 5.76
C VAL A 179 12.54 13.57 4.44
N ALA A 180 11.68 13.52 3.43
CA ALA A 180 11.84 14.26 2.18
C ALA A 180 11.00 15.53 2.24
N ASN A 181 11.61 16.68 1.96
CA ASN A 181 10.96 17.98 1.94
C ASN A 181 11.05 18.61 0.54
N GLU A 182 9.92 18.78 -0.13
CA GLU A 182 9.82 19.43 -1.45
C GLU A 182 9.22 20.84 -1.38
N THR A 183 9.10 21.38 -0.16
CA THR A 183 8.63 22.77 0.04
C THR A 183 9.79 23.76 -0.03
N GLY A 184 9.47 25.03 -0.21
CA GLY A 184 10.44 26.13 -0.22
C GLY A 184 10.96 26.55 1.15
N GLU A 185 10.47 25.94 2.24
CA GLU A 185 10.84 26.26 3.61
C GLU A 185 11.39 25.01 4.33
N PRO A 186 12.30 25.15 5.29
CA PRO A 186 12.72 24.04 6.13
C PRO A 186 11.55 23.44 6.91
N ILE A 187 11.56 22.13 7.09
CA ILE A 187 10.59 21.43 7.97
C ILE A 187 11.28 21.15 9.31
N VAL A 188 10.77 21.80 10.35
CA VAL A 188 11.20 21.56 11.72
C VAL A 188 10.10 20.82 12.45
N GLY A 189 10.44 19.72 13.12
CA GLY A 189 9.47 18.86 13.80
C GLY A 189 10.11 17.68 14.50
N THR A 190 9.32 16.66 14.77
CA THR A 190 9.75 15.45 15.46
C THR A 190 9.26 14.22 14.71
N VAL A 191 10.16 13.29 14.38
CA VAL A 191 9.82 11.93 13.97
C VAL A 191 9.67 11.09 15.22
N LYS A 192 8.47 10.54 15.42
CA LYS A 192 8.21 9.54 16.45
C LYS A 192 8.14 8.16 15.82
N TRP A 193 8.59 7.15 16.52
CA TRP A 193 8.53 5.77 16.06
C TRP A 193 8.23 4.82 17.22
N SER A 194 7.55 3.72 16.91
CA SER A 194 7.26 2.65 17.87
C SER A 194 7.40 1.29 17.17
N LEU A 195 8.16 0.39 17.78
CA LEU A 195 8.18 -1.01 17.45
C LEU A 195 7.07 -1.69 18.23
N CYS A 196 6.12 -2.27 17.56
CA CYS A 196 4.91 -2.85 18.13
C CYS A 196 4.78 -4.34 17.84
N ARG A 197 4.01 -5.05 18.66
CA ARG A 197 3.54 -6.42 18.42
C ARG A 197 2.23 -6.44 17.63
N PRO A 198 1.79 -7.61 17.13
CA PRO A 198 0.51 -7.75 16.42
C PRO A 198 -0.72 -7.27 17.22
N ASP A 199 -0.65 -7.28 18.56
CA ASP A 199 -1.69 -6.78 19.45
C ASP A 199 -1.58 -5.27 19.75
N SER A 200 -0.75 -4.56 18.98
CA SER A 200 -0.42 -3.14 19.14
C SER A 200 0.33 -2.79 20.45
N SER A 201 0.76 -3.77 21.24
CA SER A 201 1.59 -3.49 22.41
C SER A 201 2.98 -3.00 21.99
N VAL A 202 3.44 -1.91 22.62
CA VAL A 202 4.73 -1.28 22.31
C VAL A 202 5.87 -2.08 22.93
N VAL A 203 6.83 -2.48 22.10
CA VAL A 203 8.09 -3.13 22.52
C VAL A 203 9.17 -2.10 22.83
N LYS A 204 9.29 -1.10 21.94
CA LYS A 204 10.28 -0.03 22.04
C LYS A 204 9.76 1.19 21.29
N GLU A 205 10.04 2.36 21.80
CA GLU A 205 9.66 3.62 21.15
C GLU A 205 10.75 4.68 21.27
N GLY A 206 10.66 5.72 20.47
CA GLY A 206 11.57 6.84 20.54
C GLY A 206 11.19 7.97 19.61
N ALA A 207 12.01 9.01 19.61
CA ALA A 207 11.80 10.19 18.80
C ALA A 207 13.12 10.78 18.33
N PHE A 208 13.10 11.46 17.18
CA PHE A 208 14.20 12.22 16.61
C PHE A 208 13.76 13.61 16.22
N GLU A 209 14.59 14.60 16.51
CA GLU A 209 14.40 15.95 16.03
C GLU A 209 14.67 16.03 14.51
N VAL A 210 13.84 16.79 13.83
CA VAL A 210 13.92 17.01 12.38
C VAL A 210 14.16 18.47 12.09
N ASN A 211 15.12 18.72 11.20
CA ASN A 211 15.32 20.00 10.55
C ASN A 211 15.70 19.74 9.07
N ALA A 212 14.72 19.28 8.30
CA ALA A 212 14.91 18.96 6.89
C ALA A 212 14.94 20.24 6.05
N PRO A 213 16.03 20.51 5.30
CA PRO A 213 16.18 21.75 4.53
C PRO A 213 15.12 21.84 3.42
N ALA A 214 14.85 23.07 3.00
CA ALA A 214 14.02 23.35 1.82
C ALA A 214 14.56 22.60 0.59
N TYR A 215 13.66 21.96 -0.17
CA TYR A 215 13.99 21.14 -1.35
C TYR A 215 15.04 20.06 -1.11
N GLY A 216 15.09 19.50 0.10
CA GLY A 216 16.07 18.51 0.53
C GLY A 216 15.48 17.38 1.33
N GLY A 217 16.27 16.79 2.20
CA GLY A 217 15.84 15.72 3.08
C GLY A 217 16.80 15.51 4.24
N GLN A 218 16.34 14.67 5.19
CA GLN A 218 17.14 14.31 6.37
C GLN A 218 16.93 12.85 6.70
N TRP A 219 18.04 12.09 6.80
CA TRP A 219 18.03 10.76 7.37
C TRP A 219 18.02 10.84 8.89
N MET A 220 17.25 9.97 9.52
CA MET A 220 17.25 9.78 10.96
C MET A 220 18.37 8.80 11.35
N PRO A 221 18.76 8.76 12.64
CA PRO A 221 19.64 7.71 13.14
C PRO A 221 19.08 6.32 12.87
N HIS A 222 19.97 5.39 12.55
CA HIS A 222 19.64 3.99 12.30
C HIS A 222 18.91 3.35 13.48
N LEU A 223 17.85 2.61 13.19
CA LEU A 223 17.04 1.87 14.16
C LEU A 223 17.41 0.39 14.10
N ASP A 224 18.06 -0.10 15.15
CA ASP A 224 18.42 -1.52 15.31
C ASP A 224 17.50 -2.18 16.35
N PHE A 225 16.81 -3.23 15.90
CA PHE A 225 15.92 -4.07 16.66
C PHE A 225 16.32 -5.54 16.60
N ASN A 226 17.55 -5.85 16.18
CA ASN A 226 18.04 -7.22 16.10
C ASN A 226 17.89 -7.96 17.45
N GLY A 227 17.42 -9.21 17.36
CA GLY A 227 17.00 -10.00 18.53
C GLY A 227 15.48 -10.02 18.74
N GLN A 228 14.71 -9.18 18.05
CA GLN A 228 13.25 -9.32 17.94
C GLN A 228 12.90 -10.31 16.82
N ASP A 229 11.76 -10.99 16.96
CA ASP A 229 11.25 -11.87 15.92
C ASP A 229 10.58 -11.04 14.80
N PRO A 230 11.10 -11.05 13.55
CA PRO A 230 10.52 -10.29 12.44
C PRO A 230 9.08 -10.70 12.09
N LEU A 231 8.62 -11.86 12.54
CA LEU A 231 7.25 -12.35 12.33
C LEU A 231 6.27 -11.82 13.38
N GLU A 232 6.77 -11.24 14.47
CA GLU A 232 6.02 -10.82 15.66
C GLU A 232 6.15 -9.31 15.95
N VAL A 233 6.86 -8.55 15.09
CA VAL A 233 7.00 -7.11 15.31
C VAL A 233 6.84 -6.34 14.00
N HIS A 234 6.36 -5.12 14.11
CA HIS A 234 6.30 -4.14 13.03
C HIS A 234 6.67 -2.75 13.56
N LEU A 235 7.13 -1.89 12.67
CA LEU A 235 7.51 -0.51 13.00
C LEU A 235 6.42 0.45 12.52
N THR A 236 5.97 1.34 13.40
CA THR A 236 5.15 2.50 13.06
C THR A 236 5.96 3.78 13.22
N TYR A 237 5.65 4.78 12.41
CA TYR A 237 6.37 6.05 12.44
C TYR A 237 5.47 7.21 11.99
N GLU A 238 5.70 8.37 12.59
CA GLU A 238 4.99 9.61 12.25
C GLU A 238 5.91 10.84 12.33
N LEU A 239 5.71 11.79 11.43
CA LEU A 239 6.31 13.12 11.49
C LEU A 239 5.29 14.10 12.03
N VAL A 240 5.64 14.73 13.14
CA VAL A 240 4.82 15.76 13.79
C VAL A 240 5.45 17.13 13.58
N VAL A 241 4.69 18.05 13.01
CA VAL A 241 5.08 19.46 12.78
C VAL A 241 3.98 20.34 13.40
N ASP A 242 4.34 21.27 14.27
CA ASP A 242 3.40 22.17 14.96
C ASP A 242 2.25 21.43 15.66
N GLY A 243 2.55 20.26 16.24
CA GLY A 243 1.58 19.41 16.92
C GLY A 243 0.67 18.57 16.01
N ASN A 244 0.82 18.66 14.70
CA ASN A 244 0.02 17.90 13.74
C ASN A 244 0.84 16.80 13.06
N VAL A 245 0.25 15.61 12.88
CA VAL A 245 0.85 14.55 12.08
C VAL A 245 0.74 14.93 10.60
N VAL A 246 1.88 15.14 9.94
CA VAL A 246 1.93 15.54 8.52
C VAL A 246 2.28 14.39 7.59
N SER A 247 2.93 13.34 8.10
CA SER A 247 3.23 12.11 7.37
C SER A 247 3.36 10.95 8.34
N SER A 248 2.87 9.77 7.99
CA SER A 248 2.96 8.59 8.82
C SER A 248 2.96 7.32 7.98
N GLY A 249 3.45 6.22 8.54
CA GLY A 249 3.43 4.91 7.90
C GLY A 249 3.73 3.78 8.88
N SER A 250 3.70 2.57 8.36
CA SER A 250 4.19 1.38 9.05
C SER A 250 4.94 0.46 8.10
N THR A 251 5.76 -0.42 8.64
CA THR A 251 6.46 -1.45 7.88
C THR A 251 6.58 -2.75 8.65
N LEU A 252 6.52 -3.86 7.93
CA LEU A 252 6.86 -5.20 8.42
C LEU A 252 8.33 -5.48 8.09
N PHE A 253 8.93 -6.45 8.79
CA PHE A 253 10.30 -6.95 8.50
C PHE A 253 10.28 -8.30 7.77
N CYS A 254 9.10 -8.79 7.42
CA CYS A 254 8.88 -10.01 6.62
C CYS A 254 7.73 -9.81 5.63
N ALA A 255 7.60 -10.73 4.68
CA ALA A 255 6.45 -10.75 3.79
C ALA A 255 5.14 -10.87 4.61
N PRO A 256 4.07 -10.13 4.26
CA PRO A 256 2.79 -10.18 5.00
C PRO A 256 2.22 -11.57 5.23
N LYS A 257 2.45 -12.52 4.32
CA LYS A 257 2.01 -13.92 4.49
C LYS A 257 2.67 -14.66 5.66
N HIS A 258 3.82 -14.19 6.13
CA HIS A 258 4.57 -14.80 7.22
C HIS A 258 4.36 -14.08 8.55
N TYR A 259 3.87 -12.84 8.52
CA TYR A 259 3.61 -12.08 9.74
C TYR A 259 2.45 -12.69 10.54
N HIS A 260 2.62 -12.81 11.84
CA HIS A 260 1.64 -13.43 12.75
C HIS A 260 0.59 -12.40 13.20
N PHE A 261 -0.25 -11.96 12.26
CA PHE A 261 -1.34 -11.04 12.59
C PHE A 261 -2.24 -11.60 13.69
N ALA A 262 -2.54 -10.80 14.71
CA ALA A 262 -3.68 -11.03 15.59
C ALA A 262 -4.98 -10.66 14.85
N ASP A 263 -6.11 -11.28 15.23
CA ASP A 263 -7.42 -10.90 14.67
C ASP A 263 -7.73 -9.43 15.00
N PRO A 264 -7.78 -8.53 14.01
CA PRO A 264 -7.99 -7.10 14.28
C PRO A 264 -9.42 -6.78 14.72
N LYS A 265 -10.36 -7.70 14.60
CA LYS A 265 -11.79 -7.53 14.96
C LYS A 265 -12.35 -6.20 14.48
N LEU A 266 -12.16 -5.94 13.21
CA LEU A 266 -12.56 -4.69 12.59
C LEU A 266 -14.06 -4.48 12.66
N SER A 267 -14.44 -3.25 13.00
CA SER A 267 -15.83 -2.80 12.90
C SER A 267 -15.91 -1.45 12.18
N VAL A 268 -17.04 -1.21 11.51
CA VAL A 268 -17.29 0.04 10.78
C VAL A 268 -18.67 0.58 11.16
N SER A 269 -18.74 1.88 11.36
CA SER A 269 -20.01 2.63 11.51
C SER A 269 -19.97 3.88 10.65
N VAL A 270 -21.14 4.35 10.23
CA VAL A 270 -21.27 5.53 9.36
C VAL A 270 -22.34 6.45 9.92
N ASP A 271 -21.97 7.72 10.04
CA ASP A 271 -22.88 8.80 10.42
C ASP A 271 -22.70 9.98 9.45
N GLY A 272 -23.74 10.21 8.64
CA GLY A 272 -23.68 11.20 7.56
C GLY A 272 -22.58 10.87 6.53
N ASP A 273 -21.62 11.76 6.39
CA ASP A 273 -20.44 11.58 5.52
C ASP A 273 -19.19 11.07 6.26
N THR A 274 -19.33 10.75 7.54
CA THR A 274 -18.23 10.28 8.40
C THR A 274 -18.30 8.76 8.56
N VAL A 275 -17.21 8.09 8.17
CA VAL A 275 -16.99 6.66 8.37
C VAL A 275 -16.03 6.49 9.53
N THR A 276 -16.41 5.69 10.52
CA THR A 276 -15.57 5.35 11.69
C THR A 276 -15.22 3.88 11.65
N VAL A 277 -13.93 3.58 11.68
CA VAL A 277 -13.39 2.21 11.77
C VAL A 277 -12.71 2.03 13.12
N THR A 278 -12.97 0.90 13.78
CA THR A 278 -12.30 0.50 15.02
C THR A 278 -11.60 -0.84 14.82
N ALA A 279 -10.38 -0.95 15.35
CA ALA A 279 -9.57 -2.16 15.38
C ALA A 279 -9.17 -2.47 16.84
N GLU A 280 -9.17 -3.75 17.24
CA GLU A 280 -8.68 -4.18 18.56
C GLU A 280 -7.18 -4.53 18.53
N ASN A 281 -6.64 -4.87 17.36
CA ASN A 281 -5.24 -5.23 17.14
C ASN A 281 -4.75 -4.58 15.84
N PHE A 282 -3.44 -4.65 15.56
CA PHE A 282 -2.86 -4.13 14.32
C PHE A 282 -3.54 -4.70 13.08
N ALA A 283 -3.98 -3.83 12.20
CA ALA A 283 -4.64 -4.14 10.94
C ALA A 283 -3.91 -3.49 9.77
N LYS A 284 -3.37 -4.32 8.85
CA LYS A 284 -2.67 -3.84 7.67
C LYS A 284 -3.60 -3.59 6.50
N SER A 285 -3.46 -2.42 5.87
CA SER A 285 -4.17 -2.03 4.64
C SER A 285 -5.70 -2.04 4.80
N VAL A 286 -6.20 -1.54 5.92
CA VAL A 286 -7.64 -1.46 6.20
C VAL A 286 -8.34 -0.70 5.08
N SER A 287 -9.35 -1.34 4.46
CA SER A 287 -10.22 -0.72 3.47
C SER A 287 -11.67 -0.76 3.87
N VAL A 288 -12.37 0.33 3.61
CA VAL A 288 -13.82 0.41 3.73
C VAL A 288 -14.44 0.42 2.33
N GLU A 289 -15.44 -0.42 2.16
CA GLU A 289 -16.12 -0.63 0.89
C GLU A 289 -17.63 -0.66 1.09
N THR A 290 -18.37 -0.59 0.00
CA THR A 290 -19.84 -0.78 0.01
C THR A 290 -20.23 -1.94 -0.89
N GLU A 291 -21.40 -2.49 -0.65
CA GLU A 291 -21.93 -3.59 -1.44
C GLU A 291 -22.11 -3.21 -2.92
N ASN A 292 -22.56 -1.98 -3.17
CA ASN A 292 -22.78 -1.46 -4.50
C ASN A 292 -22.01 -0.15 -4.70
N GLY A 293 -21.39 -0.02 -5.86
CA GLY A 293 -20.52 1.11 -6.20
C GLY A 293 -19.16 1.04 -5.50
N VAL A 294 -18.24 1.91 -5.89
CA VAL A 294 -16.93 2.03 -5.26
C VAL A 294 -16.93 3.28 -4.38
N LEU A 295 -16.76 3.06 -3.09
CA LEU A 295 -16.72 4.14 -2.10
C LEU A 295 -15.44 4.96 -2.29
N ARG A 296 -15.57 6.28 -2.28
CA ARG A 296 -14.44 7.20 -2.29
C ARG A 296 -14.36 7.93 -0.96
N LEU A 297 -13.26 7.71 -0.25
CA LEU A 297 -12.96 8.35 1.03
C LEU A 297 -11.82 9.36 0.87
N ASP A 298 -11.66 10.24 1.85
CA ASP A 298 -10.48 11.12 1.92
C ASP A 298 -9.19 10.34 2.18
N ASP A 299 -9.25 9.16 2.83
CA ASP A 299 -8.17 8.15 2.90
C ASP A 299 -8.76 6.74 2.95
N ASN A 300 -8.03 5.74 2.50
CA ASN A 300 -8.42 4.32 2.52
C ASN A 300 -7.17 3.44 2.36
N PHE A 301 -7.28 2.12 2.53
CA PHE A 301 -6.16 1.19 2.47
C PHE A 301 -5.02 1.59 3.44
N VAL A 302 -5.40 1.91 4.67
CA VAL A 302 -4.50 2.42 5.71
C VAL A 302 -4.10 1.32 6.68
N ASP A 303 -2.89 1.42 7.24
CA ASP A 303 -2.50 0.63 8.39
C ASP A 303 -3.04 1.29 9.67
N MET A 304 -3.50 0.46 10.61
CA MET A 304 -4.07 0.92 11.89
C MET A 304 -3.52 0.09 13.04
N GLU A 305 -3.07 0.77 14.10
CA GLU A 305 -2.94 0.16 15.41
C GLU A 305 -4.32 -0.01 16.06
N ALA A 306 -4.36 -0.72 17.20
CA ALA A 306 -5.57 -0.79 18.02
C ALA A 306 -6.09 0.62 18.34
N GLY A 307 -7.37 0.84 18.09
CA GLY A 307 -8.00 2.16 18.23
C GLY A 307 -9.02 2.47 17.16
N THR A 308 -9.32 3.75 17.02
CA THR A 308 -10.37 4.25 16.12
C THR A 308 -9.80 5.26 15.13
N LYS A 309 -10.22 5.16 13.86
CA LYS A 309 -9.87 6.11 12.80
C LYS A 309 -11.14 6.53 12.06
N THR A 310 -11.21 7.81 11.71
CA THR A 310 -12.35 8.37 10.97
C THR A 310 -11.92 8.77 9.56
N PHE A 311 -12.82 8.59 8.61
CA PHE A 311 -12.66 8.97 7.22
C PHE A 311 -13.88 9.75 6.77
N ARG A 312 -13.72 10.61 5.77
CA ARG A 312 -14.81 11.36 5.18
C ARG A 312 -15.16 10.80 3.81
N ILE A 313 -16.46 10.60 3.56
CA ILE A 313 -16.98 10.24 2.24
C ILE A 313 -16.83 11.46 1.32
N LEU A 314 -16.18 11.24 0.19
CA LEU A 314 -16.02 12.25 -0.86
C LEU A 314 -17.02 12.00 -2.00
N PRO A 315 -17.46 13.05 -2.71
CA PRO A 315 -18.28 12.89 -3.89
C PRO A 315 -17.62 11.96 -4.91
N THR A 316 -18.38 11.01 -5.43
CA THR A 316 -17.95 10.16 -6.55
C THR A 316 -18.47 10.74 -7.85
N ALA A 317 -17.61 10.84 -8.88
CA ALA A 317 -18.01 11.15 -10.24
C ALA A 317 -17.91 9.86 -11.07
N ASP A 318 -19.05 9.35 -11.53
CA ASP A 318 -19.04 8.36 -12.60
C ASP A 318 -19.06 9.11 -13.93
N PHE A 319 -17.94 9.11 -14.62
CA PHE A 319 -17.78 9.78 -15.90
C PHE A 319 -18.55 9.10 -17.05
N THR A 320 -19.12 7.92 -16.83
CA THR A 320 -19.79 7.13 -17.88
C THR A 320 -21.32 7.33 -17.91
N ALA A 321 -21.86 8.31 -17.22
CA ALA A 321 -23.27 8.71 -17.21
C ALA A 321 -24.29 7.62 -16.73
N LYS A 322 -23.81 6.49 -16.23
CA LYS A 322 -24.64 5.45 -15.60
C LYS A 322 -24.22 5.27 -14.15
N GLY A 323 -24.18 6.40 -13.41
CA GLY A 323 -23.79 6.41 -12.02
C GLY A 323 -24.60 5.41 -11.22
N THR A 324 -23.96 4.35 -10.75
CA THR A 324 -24.48 3.57 -9.65
C THR A 324 -24.09 4.32 -8.40
N GLY A 325 -25.03 5.00 -7.76
CA GLY A 325 -24.80 5.60 -6.46
C GLY A 325 -24.25 4.55 -5.50
N VAL A 326 -23.34 4.97 -4.62
CA VAL A 326 -22.85 4.13 -3.52
C VAL A 326 -24.06 3.77 -2.64
N SER A 327 -24.30 2.49 -2.41
CA SER A 327 -25.44 2.00 -1.62
C SER A 327 -25.18 0.60 -1.04
N GLY A 328 -26.02 0.18 -0.12
CA GLY A 328 -25.92 -1.11 0.55
C GLY A 328 -25.10 -1.05 1.83
N ALA A 329 -24.79 -2.22 2.38
CA ALA A 329 -24.02 -2.34 3.62
C ALA A 329 -22.56 -1.91 3.43
N TYR A 330 -22.01 -1.28 4.46
CA TYR A 330 -20.58 -1.03 4.54
C TYR A 330 -19.86 -2.27 5.05
N ARG A 331 -18.70 -2.53 4.45
CA ARG A 331 -17.79 -3.60 4.86
C ARG A 331 -16.41 -3.00 5.13
N VAL A 332 -15.75 -3.50 6.15
CA VAL A 332 -14.35 -3.22 6.42
C VAL A 332 -13.56 -4.52 6.34
N ARG A 333 -12.35 -4.47 5.80
CA ARG A 333 -11.40 -5.59 5.75
C ARG A 333 -9.96 -5.11 5.83
N SER A 334 -9.07 -6.04 6.11
CA SER A 334 -7.61 -5.85 6.09
C SER A 334 -6.93 -7.07 5.44
N VAL A 335 -5.61 -7.09 5.44
CA VAL A 335 -4.84 -8.28 5.00
C VAL A 335 -5.20 -9.53 5.81
N TYR A 336 -5.62 -9.37 7.07
CA TYR A 336 -5.99 -10.52 7.93
C TYR A 336 -7.15 -11.33 7.35
N GLU A 337 -8.18 -10.68 6.84
CA GLU A 337 -9.40 -11.32 6.34
C GLU A 337 -9.27 -11.93 4.94
N THR A 338 -8.15 -11.72 4.25
CA THR A 338 -7.99 -12.16 2.85
C THR A 338 -7.88 -13.67 2.67
N ALA A 339 -7.45 -14.40 3.69
CA ALA A 339 -7.23 -15.85 3.63
C ALA A 339 -7.96 -16.58 4.77
N GLU A 340 -8.15 -17.89 4.59
CA GLU A 340 -8.54 -18.79 5.69
C GLU A 340 -7.36 -18.91 6.67
N ARG A 341 -7.64 -18.79 7.98
CA ARG A 341 -6.64 -18.86 9.06
C ARG A 341 -7.09 -19.83 10.15
#